data_61d8509220d277cb22e9f0cc7b45926f
#
_entry.id   61d8509220d277cb22e9f0cc7b45926f
#
_cell.length_a   1.000
_cell.length_b   1.000
_cell.length_c   1.000
_cell.angle_alpha   90.00
_cell.angle_beta   90.00
_cell.angle_gamma   90.00
#
_symmetry.space_group_name_H-M   'P 1'
#
loop_
_entity.id
_entity.type
_entity.pdbx_description
1 polymer ?
#
loop_
_entity_poly.entity_id
_entity_poly.type
_entity_poly.pdbx_seq_one_letter_code
_entity_poly.pdbx_strand_id
1 'polypeptide(L)'
;MKVLFIAPHLSTGGMPAFLLKRIQALKQYTNIEIFVVEWKMYSPVFVVQRKQIQKLLGDNFIPLHGKYGFQQNITKICYDKNIDIVHIEEVPEGFDSGNPFPLEIQRELYDIKHPWKTIETCHNIYFDPKENKQVYPNGYACVTPHHINSTFKDVPSAKSLISFPIDPSIQIKTSREDLLIKNGWRTTGEFHILNLGLWTSGKNQKYALEIAKHLYKKYGLTYIFHFVGNQAPNFQQYWEPLMSDLPPNIIVHGEKSNTDEFFGYADLMLFTSTWECNPIVLKEAISNNTKIMAFNLDHYGDEYKGLITPLTGDLNTDVGKLIRDIHSPVVYSVDNLEGIKEFALKHEMFYKQLINE
;
A
#
# COMPACT_ATOMS: atom_id res chain seq x y z
N MET A 1 7.51 -14.40 21.08
CA MET A 1 8.12 -13.17 20.54
C MET A 1 7.06 -12.08 20.49
N LYS A 2 7.44 -10.89 20.98
CA LYS A 2 6.55 -9.73 21.04
C LYS A 2 7.06 -8.61 20.15
N VAL A 3 6.23 -8.11 19.28
CA VAL A 3 6.57 -7.08 18.29
C VAL A 3 5.74 -5.84 18.52
N LEU A 4 6.38 -4.69 18.68
CA LEU A 4 5.73 -3.39 18.71
C LEU A 4 5.90 -2.71 17.35
N PHE A 5 4.80 -2.48 16.65
CA PHE A 5 4.80 -1.62 15.46
C PHE A 5 4.55 -0.16 15.86
N ILE A 6 5.37 0.73 15.34
CA ILE A 6 5.21 2.18 15.47
C ILE A 6 4.87 2.71 14.09
N ALA A 7 3.62 3.12 13.88
CA ALA A 7 3.15 3.68 12.61
C ALA A 7 3.08 5.21 12.69
N PRO A 8 3.54 5.97 11.68
CA PRO A 8 3.37 7.43 11.67
C PRO A 8 1.91 7.85 11.77
N HIS A 9 1.03 7.11 11.11
CA HIS A 9 -0.44 7.26 11.19
C HIS A 9 -1.12 5.98 10.71
N LEU A 10 -2.41 5.83 11.03
CA LEU A 10 -3.26 4.72 10.58
C LEU A 10 -4.50 5.23 9.81
N SER A 11 -4.31 6.30 9.05
CA SER A 11 -5.31 6.82 8.13
C SER A 11 -5.40 5.94 6.87
N THR A 12 -6.04 6.41 5.82
CA THR A 12 -6.04 5.72 4.53
C THR A 12 -4.69 5.85 3.81
N GLY A 13 -4.39 4.91 2.92
CA GLY A 13 -3.18 4.91 2.11
C GLY A 13 -2.44 3.57 2.12
N GLY A 14 -1.36 3.50 1.34
CA GLY A 14 -0.60 2.26 1.14
C GLY A 14 0.06 1.73 2.41
N MET A 15 0.78 2.59 3.16
CA MET A 15 1.48 2.15 4.36
C MET A 15 0.53 1.61 5.44
N PRO A 16 -0.57 2.27 5.84
CA PRO A 16 -1.53 1.71 6.79
C PRO A 16 -2.20 0.42 6.30
N ALA A 17 -2.48 0.30 4.99
CA ALA A 17 -3.02 -0.92 4.41
C ALA A 17 -1.99 -2.07 4.45
N PHE A 18 -0.72 -1.76 4.19
CA PHE A 18 0.38 -2.71 4.31
C PHE A 18 0.50 -3.24 5.75
N LEU A 19 0.50 -2.35 6.75
CA LEU A 19 0.55 -2.74 8.16
C LEU A 19 -0.65 -3.59 8.57
N LEU A 20 -1.87 -3.21 8.15
CA LEU A 20 -3.07 -4.03 8.42
C LEU A 20 -2.92 -5.45 7.87
N LYS A 21 -2.47 -5.61 6.61
CA LYS A 21 -2.23 -6.92 5.99
C LYS A 21 -1.15 -7.70 6.72
N ARG A 22 -0.06 -7.04 7.13
CA ARG A 22 1.01 -7.64 7.93
C ARG A 22 0.48 -8.18 9.26
N ILE A 23 -0.31 -7.39 9.99
CA ILE A 23 -0.92 -7.82 11.26
C ILE A 23 -1.82 -9.04 11.05
N GLN A 24 -2.67 -9.03 10.02
CA GLN A 24 -3.54 -10.15 9.68
C GLN A 24 -2.74 -11.41 9.40
N ALA A 25 -1.72 -11.32 8.56
CA ALA A 25 -0.87 -12.44 8.18
C ALA A 25 -0.09 -13.01 9.38
N LEU A 26 0.54 -12.15 10.18
CA LEU A 26 1.29 -12.58 11.37
C LEU A 26 0.38 -13.26 12.39
N LYS A 27 -0.82 -12.73 12.65
CA LYS A 27 -1.79 -13.35 13.57
C LYS A 27 -2.30 -14.70 13.07
N GLN A 28 -2.41 -14.87 11.76
CA GLN A 28 -2.93 -16.12 11.18
C GLN A 28 -1.88 -17.23 11.09
N TYR A 29 -0.63 -16.90 10.81
CA TYR A 29 0.39 -17.88 10.44
C TYR A 29 1.58 -17.96 11.41
N THR A 30 1.60 -17.15 12.47
CA THR A 30 2.68 -17.14 13.49
C THR A 30 2.11 -17.05 14.89
N ASN A 31 3.00 -17.27 15.89
CA ASN A 31 2.70 -17.07 17.31
C ASN A 31 3.26 -15.74 17.85
N ILE A 32 3.39 -14.73 16.98
CA ILE A 32 3.87 -13.40 17.37
C ILE A 32 2.76 -12.64 18.08
N GLU A 33 3.04 -12.17 19.29
CA GLU A 33 2.18 -11.21 19.98
C GLU A 33 2.47 -9.82 19.47
N ILE A 34 1.44 -9.15 18.94
CA ILE A 34 1.56 -7.89 18.22
C ILE A 34 1.00 -6.75 19.04
N PHE A 35 1.76 -5.66 19.15
CA PHE A 35 1.36 -4.38 19.70
C PHE A 35 1.49 -3.31 18.63
N VAL A 36 0.62 -2.30 18.66
CA VAL A 36 0.66 -1.16 17.72
C VAL A 36 0.53 0.15 18.47
N VAL A 37 1.37 1.09 18.11
CA VAL A 37 1.31 2.50 18.50
C VAL A 37 1.11 3.33 17.24
N GLU A 38 0.17 4.26 17.27
CA GLU A 38 0.00 5.27 16.24
C GLU A 38 0.64 6.58 16.71
N TRP A 39 1.65 7.06 15.95
CA TRP A 39 2.43 8.22 16.33
C TRP A 39 1.64 9.52 16.30
N LYS A 40 0.85 9.71 15.22
CA LYS A 40 -0.04 10.85 15.05
C LYS A 40 -1.45 10.40 14.67
N MET A 41 -2.38 10.62 15.55
CA MET A 41 -3.79 10.35 15.28
C MET A 41 -4.41 11.49 14.46
N TYR A 42 -4.58 11.29 13.17
CA TYR A 42 -5.35 12.21 12.34
C TYR A 42 -6.85 12.17 12.68
N SER A 43 -7.57 13.22 12.26
CA SER A 43 -9.02 13.32 12.38
C SER A 43 -9.74 12.04 11.92
N PRO A 44 -10.88 11.67 12.51
CA PRO A 44 -11.61 10.42 12.24
C PRO A 44 -12.17 10.28 10.83
N VAL A 45 -12.03 11.28 9.96
CA VAL A 45 -12.65 11.28 8.61
C VAL A 45 -12.07 10.21 7.68
N PHE A 46 -10.78 9.86 7.83
CA PHE A 46 -10.09 8.94 6.92
C PHE A 46 -9.30 7.86 7.68
N VAL A 47 -9.94 7.15 8.61
CA VAL A 47 -9.25 6.20 9.50
C VAL A 47 -9.75 4.77 9.35
N VAL A 48 -9.94 4.33 8.12
CA VAL A 48 -10.46 2.98 7.83
C VAL A 48 -9.57 1.90 8.45
N GLN A 49 -8.27 1.98 8.26
CA GLN A 49 -7.30 0.98 8.74
C GLN A 49 -7.19 0.99 10.26
N ARG A 50 -7.21 2.17 10.91
CA ARG A 50 -7.17 2.27 12.38
C ARG A 50 -8.27 1.45 13.03
N LYS A 51 -9.51 1.60 12.57
CA LYS A 51 -10.66 0.87 13.13
C LYS A 51 -10.51 -0.64 13.01
N GLN A 52 -9.97 -1.12 11.89
CA GLN A 52 -9.73 -2.53 11.67
C GLN A 52 -8.60 -3.07 12.56
N ILE A 53 -7.49 -2.33 12.67
CA ILE A 53 -6.35 -2.69 13.54
C ILE A 53 -6.79 -2.71 15.01
N GLN A 54 -7.53 -1.71 15.47
CA GLN A 54 -8.08 -1.67 16.82
C GLN A 54 -8.97 -2.89 17.10
N LYS A 55 -9.84 -3.25 16.17
CA LYS A 55 -10.70 -4.44 16.30
C LYS A 55 -9.90 -5.74 16.38
N LEU A 56 -8.80 -5.84 15.62
CA LEU A 56 -7.94 -7.03 15.59
C LEU A 56 -7.10 -7.19 16.85
N LEU A 57 -6.65 -6.10 17.44
CA LEU A 57 -5.65 -6.10 18.51
C LEU A 57 -6.23 -5.84 19.90
N GLY A 58 -7.42 -5.22 20.00
CA GLY A 58 -7.99 -4.85 21.31
C GLY A 58 -7.02 -4.02 22.14
N ASP A 59 -6.72 -4.48 23.36
CA ASP A 59 -5.83 -3.79 24.31
C ASP A 59 -4.36 -3.73 23.88
N ASN A 60 -3.97 -4.46 22.83
CA ASN A 60 -2.65 -4.40 22.25
C ASN A 60 -2.50 -3.23 21.24
N PHE A 61 -3.59 -2.54 20.89
CA PHE A 61 -3.52 -1.22 20.30
C PHE A 61 -3.33 -0.19 21.42
N ILE A 62 -2.13 0.42 21.50
CA ILE A 62 -1.74 1.28 22.60
C ILE A 62 -1.89 2.74 22.19
N PRO A 63 -2.89 3.47 22.67
CA PRO A 63 -3.01 4.89 22.39
C PRO A 63 -1.95 5.69 23.15
N LEU A 64 -1.36 6.68 22.47
CA LEU A 64 -0.42 7.64 23.08
C LEU A 64 -1.17 8.73 23.84
N HIS A 65 -1.94 8.32 24.85
CA HIS A 65 -2.61 9.21 25.81
C HIS A 65 -2.79 8.48 27.16
N GLY A 66 -3.18 9.16 28.21
CA GLY A 66 -3.30 8.58 29.56
C GLY A 66 -1.92 8.13 30.10
N LYS A 67 -1.80 6.85 30.47
CA LYS A 67 -0.56 6.28 31.04
C LYS A 67 0.67 6.49 30.14
N TYR A 68 0.47 6.46 28.80
CA TYR A 68 1.51 6.60 27.78
C TYR A 68 1.30 7.88 26.96
N GLY A 69 0.85 8.96 27.59
CA GLY A 69 0.33 10.18 26.95
C GLY A 69 1.25 10.97 26.04
N PHE A 70 2.53 10.56 25.91
CA PHE A 70 3.51 11.25 25.09
C PHE A 70 4.39 10.24 24.35
N GLN A 71 4.90 10.64 23.18
CA GLN A 71 5.83 9.87 22.37
C GLN A 71 7.09 9.46 23.14
N GLN A 72 7.56 10.29 24.09
CA GLN A 72 8.70 9.98 24.98
C GLN A 72 8.52 8.71 25.82
N ASN A 73 7.29 8.21 25.93
CA ASN A 73 7.01 6.98 26.68
C ASN A 73 7.16 5.68 25.88
N ILE A 74 7.63 5.73 24.62
CA ILE A 74 7.78 4.52 23.78
C ILE A 74 8.70 3.49 24.44
N THR A 75 9.86 3.91 24.93
CA THR A 75 10.81 3.04 25.64
C THR A 75 10.16 2.39 26.86
N LYS A 76 9.33 3.15 27.61
CA LYS A 76 8.58 2.61 28.75
C LYS A 76 7.58 1.54 28.29
N ILE A 77 6.89 1.73 27.14
CA ILE A 77 5.98 0.72 26.58
C ILE A 77 6.77 -0.57 26.30
N CYS A 78 7.95 -0.46 25.69
CA CYS A 78 8.80 -1.59 25.38
C CYS A 78 9.14 -2.42 26.61
N TYR A 79 9.53 -1.77 27.72
CA TYR A 79 9.80 -2.45 29.00
C TYR A 79 8.53 -3.03 29.63
N ASP A 80 7.45 -2.26 29.73
CA ASP A 80 6.20 -2.70 30.36
C ASP A 80 5.58 -3.93 29.66
N LYS A 81 5.77 -4.04 28.34
CA LYS A 81 5.25 -5.13 27.52
C LYS A 81 6.26 -6.26 27.27
N ASN A 82 7.52 -6.08 27.66
CA ASN A 82 8.64 -6.98 27.35
C ASN A 82 8.74 -7.22 25.84
N ILE A 83 8.93 -6.15 25.08
CA ILE A 83 9.02 -6.18 23.61
C ILE A 83 10.37 -6.77 23.20
N ASP A 84 10.36 -7.67 22.21
CA ASP A 84 11.55 -8.27 21.60
C ASP A 84 11.99 -7.52 20.34
N ILE A 85 11.02 -6.99 19.59
CA ILE A 85 11.25 -6.24 18.34
C ILE A 85 10.43 -4.96 18.34
N VAL A 86 11.09 -3.84 18.03
CA VAL A 86 10.44 -2.57 17.70
C VAL A 86 10.53 -2.38 16.19
N HIS A 87 9.39 -2.42 15.50
CA HIS A 87 9.31 -2.28 14.06
C HIS A 87 8.62 -0.97 13.68
N ILE A 88 9.37 -0.04 13.10
CA ILE A 88 8.87 1.27 12.69
C ILE A 88 8.39 1.18 11.25
N GLU A 89 7.12 1.49 11.05
CA GLU A 89 6.50 1.56 9.72
C GLU A 89 6.77 2.94 9.12
N GLU A 90 7.54 2.99 8.08
CA GLU A 90 8.26 4.11 7.51
C GLU A 90 9.59 4.35 8.23
N VAL A 91 10.54 4.96 7.53
CA VAL A 91 11.75 5.47 8.19
C VAL A 91 11.37 6.66 9.07
N PRO A 92 11.93 6.81 10.29
CA PRO A 92 11.58 7.93 11.18
C PRO A 92 11.71 9.30 10.54
N GLU A 93 12.65 9.48 9.62
CA GLU A 93 12.89 10.70 8.86
C GLU A 93 11.75 11.02 7.85
N GLY A 94 10.94 10.02 7.50
CA GLY A 94 9.74 10.16 6.66
C GLY A 94 8.47 10.52 7.41
N PHE A 95 8.54 10.68 8.74
CA PHE A 95 7.38 11.09 9.53
C PHE A 95 7.02 12.55 9.22
N ASP A 96 5.74 12.87 9.33
CA ASP A 96 5.20 14.21 9.06
C ASP A 96 6.00 15.29 9.78
N SER A 97 6.46 16.30 9.04
CA SER A 97 7.22 17.45 9.59
C SER A 97 6.47 18.21 10.70
N GLY A 98 5.14 18.15 10.69
CA GLY A 98 4.31 18.70 11.78
C GLY A 98 4.27 17.84 13.06
N ASN A 99 4.77 16.60 12.99
CA ASN A 99 4.92 15.70 14.13
C ASN A 99 6.06 14.70 13.85
N PRO A 100 7.32 15.19 13.77
CA PRO A 100 8.47 14.36 13.43
C PRO A 100 8.73 13.31 14.49
N PHE A 101 9.46 12.27 14.11
CA PHE A 101 10.02 11.33 15.05
C PHE A 101 11.36 11.90 15.56
N PRO A 102 11.47 12.38 16.81
CA PRO A 102 12.65 13.08 17.27
C PRO A 102 13.91 12.20 17.29
N LEU A 103 15.04 12.78 16.92
CA LEU A 103 16.32 12.08 16.87
C LEU A 103 16.74 11.54 18.26
N GLU A 104 16.39 12.25 19.32
CA GLU A 104 16.66 11.82 20.70
C GLU A 104 15.91 10.52 21.02
N ILE A 105 14.65 10.39 20.58
CA ILE A 105 13.86 9.17 20.75
C ILE A 105 14.44 8.04 19.88
N GLN A 106 14.89 8.33 18.66
CA GLN A 106 15.60 7.34 17.84
C GLN A 106 16.84 6.82 18.54
N ARG A 107 17.71 7.73 19.03
CA ARG A 107 18.96 7.37 19.72
C ARG A 107 18.69 6.52 20.96
N GLU A 108 17.67 6.89 21.74
CA GLU A 108 17.26 6.11 22.91
C GLU A 108 16.76 4.72 22.47
N LEU A 109 15.81 4.66 21.54
CA LEU A 109 15.14 3.42 21.14
C LEU A 109 16.10 2.43 20.47
N TYR A 110 17.16 2.93 19.79
CA TYR A 110 18.13 2.13 19.04
C TYR A 110 19.40 1.83 19.85
N ASP A 111 19.46 2.23 21.14
CA ASP A 111 20.61 1.92 21.98
C ASP A 111 20.74 0.39 22.14
N ILE A 112 21.92 -0.12 21.81
CA ILE A 112 22.26 -1.56 21.88
C ILE A 112 22.08 -2.15 23.28
N LYS A 113 22.02 -1.33 24.31
CA LYS A 113 21.81 -1.76 25.70
C LYS A 113 20.39 -2.27 25.98
N HIS A 114 19.44 -1.92 25.12
CA HIS A 114 18.08 -2.42 25.26
C HIS A 114 17.96 -3.90 24.89
N PRO A 115 17.00 -4.62 25.49
CA PRO A 115 16.79 -6.05 25.21
C PRO A 115 16.14 -6.31 23.85
N TRP A 116 15.58 -5.29 23.19
CA TRP A 116 14.92 -5.43 21.88
C TRP A 116 15.84 -5.06 20.73
N LYS A 117 15.46 -5.53 19.54
CA LYS A 117 16.07 -5.12 18.27
C LYS A 117 15.12 -4.18 17.51
N THR A 118 15.70 -3.30 16.71
CA THR A 118 14.93 -2.31 15.92
C THR A 118 14.93 -2.64 14.44
N ILE A 119 13.79 -2.44 13.78
CA ILE A 119 13.60 -2.64 12.36
C ILE A 119 12.86 -1.43 11.79
N GLU A 120 13.17 -1.05 10.56
CA GLU A 120 12.41 -0.08 9.78
C GLU A 120 11.91 -0.71 8.50
N THR A 121 10.69 -0.33 8.07
CA THR A 121 10.19 -0.55 6.72
C THR A 121 10.20 0.78 5.97
N CYS A 122 10.91 0.88 4.85
CA CYS A 122 10.88 2.08 4.01
C CYS A 122 9.82 1.94 2.92
N HIS A 123 8.93 2.94 2.80
CA HIS A 123 7.93 3.02 1.74
C HIS A 123 8.25 4.10 0.69
N ASN A 124 9.43 4.69 0.76
CA ASN A 124 9.88 5.76 -0.14
C ASN A 124 11.11 5.32 -0.95
N ILE A 125 10.98 5.24 -2.28
CA ILE A 125 12.08 4.86 -3.18
C ILE A 125 13.16 5.94 -3.33
N TYR A 126 12.84 7.19 -3.01
CA TYR A 126 13.78 8.32 -3.09
C TYR A 126 14.47 8.62 -1.76
N PHE A 127 14.25 7.78 -0.74
CA PHE A 127 14.95 7.94 0.51
C PHE A 127 16.45 7.65 0.33
N ASP A 128 17.28 8.62 0.70
CA ASP A 128 18.74 8.43 0.74
C ASP A 128 19.22 8.32 2.18
N PRO A 129 19.59 7.11 2.63
CA PRO A 129 20.07 6.93 4.00
C PRO A 129 21.42 7.63 4.28
N LYS A 130 22.25 7.89 3.26
CA LYS A 130 23.54 8.60 3.42
C LYS A 130 23.33 10.07 3.76
N GLU A 131 22.30 10.68 3.19
CA GLU A 131 22.00 12.09 3.43
C GLU A 131 21.10 12.30 4.66
N ASN A 132 20.19 11.37 4.92
CA ASN A 132 19.10 11.61 5.86
C ASN A 132 19.25 10.90 7.19
N LYS A 133 19.98 9.75 7.28
CA LYS A 133 20.09 8.98 8.52
C LYS A 133 21.29 9.38 9.38
N GLN A 134 21.02 9.48 10.67
CA GLN A 134 22.06 9.64 11.70
C GLN A 134 22.16 8.42 12.62
N VAL A 135 21.10 7.65 12.74
CA VAL A 135 21.01 6.44 13.56
C VAL A 135 20.40 5.32 12.72
N TYR A 136 21.01 4.15 12.77
CA TYR A 136 20.60 3.01 11.95
C TYR A 136 19.94 1.93 12.81
N PRO A 137 18.84 1.30 12.34
CA PRO A 137 18.24 0.15 13.01
C PRO A 137 19.11 -1.10 12.90
N ASN A 138 18.78 -2.14 13.64
CA ASN A 138 19.39 -3.45 13.45
C ASN A 138 19.07 -4.04 12.08
N GLY A 139 17.88 -3.75 11.53
CA GLY A 139 17.49 -4.28 10.23
C GLY A 139 16.48 -3.43 9.44
N TYR A 140 16.41 -3.69 8.13
CA TYR A 140 15.44 -3.13 7.21
C TYR A 140 14.56 -4.23 6.61
N ALA A 141 13.25 -4.11 6.76
CA ALA A 141 12.27 -4.87 5.99
C ALA A 141 12.01 -4.12 4.67
N CYS A 142 12.72 -4.53 3.62
CA CYS A 142 12.67 -3.89 2.31
C CYS A 142 11.46 -4.35 1.53
N VAL A 143 10.63 -3.44 1.03
CA VAL A 143 9.39 -3.78 0.31
C VAL A 143 9.60 -3.93 -1.20
N THR A 144 10.78 -3.60 -1.71
CA THR A 144 11.13 -3.71 -3.13
C THR A 144 12.61 -4.13 -3.28
N PRO A 145 12.96 -4.88 -4.36
CA PRO A 145 14.36 -5.18 -4.68
C PRO A 145 15.23 -3.94 -4.82
N HIS A 146 14.67 -2.81 -5.26
CA HIS A 146 15.36 -1.53 -5.35
C HIS A 146 15.95 -1.09 -4.01
N HIS A 147 15.21 -1.28 -2.90
CA HIS A 147 15.73 -0.96 -1.58
C HIS A 147 17.00 -1.75 -1.23
N ILE A 148 17.04 -3.03 -1.53
CA ILE A 148 18.22 -3.88 -1.24
C ILE A 148 19.39 -3.53 -2.15
N ASN A 149 19.12 -3.39 -3.47
CA ASN A 149 20.14 -3.29 -4.50
C ASN A 149 20.67 -1.86 -4.67
N SER A 150 19.93 -0.85 -4.24
CA SER A 150 20.26 0.57 -4.39
C SER A 150 20.21 1.32 -3.08
N THR A 151 19.01 1.58 -2.54
CA THR A 151 18.78 2.49 -1.40
C THR A 151 19.61 2.12 -0.17
N PHE A 152 19.55 0.89 0.28
CA PHE A 152 20.23 0.41 1.48
C PHE A 152 21.45 -0.47 1.20
N LYS A 153 21.94 -0.50 -0.05
CA LYS A 153 23.04 -1.38 -0.46
C LYS A 153 24.24 -1.33 0.48
N ASP A 154 24.70 -0.12 0.78
CA ASP A 154 25.90 0.15 1.58
C ASP A 154 25.62 0.36 3.07
N VAL A 155 24.38 0.21 3.52
CA VAL A 155 24.00 0.37 4.94
C VAL A 155 24.37 -0.91 5.70
N PRO A 156 25.00 -0.83 6.88
CA PRO A 156 25.48 -2.00 7.63
C PRO A 156 24.39 -2.89 8.23
N SER A 157 23.18 -2.35 8.42
CA SER A 157 22.04 -3.09 8.99
C SER A 157 21.66 -4.33 8.18
N ALA A 158 21.15 -5.37 8.81
CA ALA A 158 20.58 -6.54 8.13
C ALA A 158 19.42 -6.14 7.20
N LYS A 159 19.18 -6.90 6.14
CA LYS A 159 18.12 -6.60 5.16
C LYS A 159 17.34 -7.85 4.80
N SER A 160 16.03 -7.72 4.70
CA SER A 160 15.17 -8.77 4.16
C SER A 160 14.19 -8.19 3.16
N LEU A 161 14.04 -8.84 2.00
CA LEU A 161 13.01 -8.47 1.02
C LEU A 161 11.68 -9.06 1.45
N ILE A 162 10.75 -8.20 1.81
CA ILE A 162 9.40 -8.58 2.27
C ILE A 162 8.40 -7.67 1.54
N SER A 163 8.04 -8.07 0.33
CA SER A 163 7.08 -7.36 -0.51
C SER A 163 5.65 -7.53 0.00
N PHE A 164 4.74 -6.67 -0.42
CA PHE A 164 3.30 -6.87 -0.16
C PHE A 164 2.84 -8.18 -0.81
N PRO A 165 2.11 -9.05 -0.08
CA PRO A 165 1.75 -10.37 -0.58
C PRO A 165 0.56 -10.33 -1.54
N ILE A 166 0.46 -11.32 -2.41
CA ILE A 166 -0.81 -11.67 -3.03
C ILE A 166 -1.65 -12.50 -2.04
N ASP A 167 -2.95 -12.33 -2.11
CA ASP A 167 -3.89 -13.05 -1.26
C ASP A 167 -5.12 -13.49 -2.06
N PRO A 168 -5.06 -14.63 -2.75
CA PRO A 168 -6.20 -15.13 -3.53
C PRO A 168 -7.47 -15.39 -2.70
N SER A 169 -7.35 -15.42 -1.37
CA SER A 169 -8.52 -15.60 -0.49
C SER A 169 -9.45 -14.40 -0.45
N ILE A 170 -8.96 -13.22 -0.89
CA ILE A 170 -9.76 -12.00 -0.99
C ILE A 170 -10.61 -11.96 -2.28
N GLN A 171 -10.45 -12.91 -3.19
CA GLN A 171 -11.29 -12.95 -4.38
C GLN A 171 -12.76 -12.96 -4.01
N ILE A 172 -13.49 -12.05 -4.62
CA ILE A 172 -14.95 -11.98 -4.46
C ILE A 172 -15.58 -13.25 -5.06
N LYS A 173 -16.42 -13.91 -4.25
CA LYS A 173 -17.18 -15.09 -4.67
C LYS A 173 -18.47 -14.73 -5.43
N THR A 174 -18.92 -13.49 -5.33
CA THR A 174 -20.09 -12.98 -6.06
C THR A 174 -19.74 -12.87 -7.53
N SER A 175 -20.64 -13.32 -8.40
CA SER A 175 -20.42 -13.26 -9.84
C SER A 175 -20.26 -11.80 -10.31
N ARG A 176 -19.50 -11.59 -11.40
CA ARG A 176 -19.38 -10.27 -12.02
C ARG A 176 -20.75 -9.69 -12.39
N GLU A 177 -21.64 -10.52 -12.93
CA GLU A 177 -22.99 -10.13 -13.33
C GLU A 177 -23.80 -9.63 -12.13
N ASP A 178 -23.81 -10.36 -11.01
CA ASP A 178 -24.51 -9.93 -9.79
C ASP A 178 -23.97 -8.62 -9.23
N LEU A 179 -22.65 -8.43 -9.28
CA LEU A 179 -22.01 -7.18 -8.87
C LEU A 179 -22.39 -6.00 -9.75
N LEU A 180 -22.47 -6.21 -11.07
CA LEU A 180 -22.91 -5.19 -12.03
C LEU A 180 -24.37 -4.80 -11.76
N ILE A 181 -25.27 -5.78 -11.61
CA ILE A 181 -26.69 -5.57 -11.30
C ILE A 181 -26.84 -4.82 -9.96
N LYS A 182 -26.13 -5.27 -8.93
CA LYS A 182 -26.13 -4.63 -7.60
C LYS A 182 -25.77 -3.14 -7.67
N ASN A 183 -24.85 -2.78 -8.55
CA ASN A 183 -24.38 -1.40 -8.72
C ASN A 183 -25.13 -0.62 -9.81
N GLY A 184 -26.15 -1.20 -10.44
CA GLY A 184 -26.98 -0.54 -11.47
C GLY A 184 -26.32 -0.45 -12.84
N TRP A 185 -25.30 -1.28 -13.13
CA TRP A 185 -24.62 -1.33 -14.42
C TRP A 185 -25.24 -2.37 -15.34
N ARG A 186 -25.00 -2.20 -16.65
CA ARG A 186 -25.40 -3.21 -17.62
C ARG A 186 -24.47 -4.42 -17.56
N THR A 187 -25.04 -5.58 -17.73
CA THR A 187 -24.26 -6.83 -17.75
C THR A 187 -23.63 -7.13 -19.12
N THR A 188 -24.06 -6.41 -20.15
CA THR A 188 -23.55 -6.56 -21.53
C THR A 188 -23.37 -5.21 -22.21
N GLY A 189 -22.40 -5.11 -23.11
CA GLY A 189 -22.14 -3.93 -23.94
C GLY A 189 -21.40 -2.80 -23.24
N GLU A 190 -20.98 -3.00 -21.99
CA GLU A 190 -20.16 -2.07 -21.23
C GLU A 190 -18.88 -2.77 -20.72
N PHE A 191 -17.77 -2.05 -20.77
CA PHE A 191 -16.50 -2.45 -20.18
C PHE A 191 -16.18 -1.52 -19.02
N HIS A 192 -15.84 -2.09 -17.89
CA HIS A 192 -15.59 -1.37 -16.65
C HIS A 192 -14.09 -1.29 -16.38
N ILE A 193 -13.55 -0.08 -16.37
CA ILE A 193 -12.13 0.22 -16.14
C ILE A 193 -11.98 0.84 -14.77
N LEU A 194 -11.17 0.23 -13.91
CA LEU A 194 -10.89 0.70 -12.56
C LEU A 194 -9.60 1.53 -12.52
N ASN A 195 -9.65 2.71 -11.94
CA ASN A 195 -8.49 3.47 -11.50
C ASN A 195 -8.60 3.68 -9.99
N LEU A 196 -7.69 3.09 -9.21
CA LEU A 196 -7.77 3.06 -7.75
C LEU A 196 -6.53 3.69 -7.12
N GLY A 197 -6.75 4.69 -6.27
CA GLY A 197 -5.69 5.35 -5.51
C GLY A 197 -6.02 6.76 -5.05
N LEU A 198 -5.24 7.26 -4.09
CA LEU A 198 -5.29 8.66 -3.63
C LEU A 198 -5.06 9.61 -4.81
N TRP A 199 -5.84 10.67 -4.92
CA TRP A 199 -5.70 11.65 -5.99
C TRP A 199 -4.48 12.54 -5.79
N THR A 200 -3.38 12.22 -6.49
CA THR A 200 -2.11 12.95 -6.44
C THR A 200 -1.46 13.02 -7.81
N SER A 201 -0.54 13.96 -8.02
CA SER A 201 0.23 14.05 -9.26
C SER A 201 1.03 12.78 -9.56
N GLY A 202 1.57 12.11 -8.54
CA GLY A 202 2.29 10.84 -8.70
C GLY A 202 1.41 9.69 -9.17
N LYS A 203 0.12 9.65 -8.79
CA LYS A 203 -0.84 8.66 -9.27
C LYS A 203 -1.39 8.96 -10.67
N ASN A 204 -1.21 10.22 -11.14
CA ASN A 204 -1.47 10.66 -12.50
C ASN A 204 -2.86 10.28 -13.04
N GLN A 205 -3.91 10.48 -12.23
CA GLN A 205 -5.30 10.29 -12.68
C GLN A 205 -5.63 11.15 -13.89
N LYS A 206 -4.91 12.28 -14.08
CA LYS A 206 -5.06 13.13 -15.27
C LYS A 206 -4.96 12.31 -16.55
N TYR A 207 -3.95 11.45 -16.68
CA TYR A 207 -3.77 10.63 -17.88
C TYR A 207 -4.88 9.59 -18.05
N ALA A 208 -5.36 8.98 -16.97
CA ALA A 208 -6.51 8.09 -17.03
C ALA A 208 -7.78 8.82 -17.49
N LEU A 209 -8.00 10.07 -17.03
CA LEU A 209 -9.11 10.91 -17.49
C LEU A 209 -8.99 11.26 -18.98
N GLU A 210 -7.80 11.53 -19.49
CA GLU A 210 -7.55 11.79 -20.92
C GLU A 210 -7.93 10.58 -21.77
N ILE A 211 -7.55 9.36 -21.37
CA ILE A 211 -7.94 8.10 -22.01
C ILE A 211 -9.48 7.95 -21.97
N ALA A 212 -10.10 8.18 -20.82
CA ALA A 212 -11.55 8.06 -20.65
C ALA A 212 -12.34 9.04 -21.53
N LYS A 213 -11.93 10.32 -21.58
CA LYS A 213 -12.51 11.36 -22.43
C LYS A 213 -12.36 11.02 -23.92
N HIS A 214 -11.20 10.49 -24.32
CA HIS A 214 -10.94 10.06 -25.71
C HIS A 214 -11.89 8.91 -26.11
N LEU A 215 -12.02 7.90 -25.27
CA LEU A 215 -12.92 6.75 -25.50
C LEU A 215 -14.38 7.18 -25.52
N TYR A 216 -14.81 8.06 -24.64
CA TYR A 216 -16.18 8.59 -24.65
C TYR A 216 -16.53 9.30 -25.95
N LYS A 217 -15.63 10.16 -26.44
CA LYS A 217 -15.83 10.88 -27.70
C LYS A 217 -16.05 9.94 -28.89
N LYS A 218 -15.42 8.77 -28.88
CA LYS A 218 -15.48 7.83 -30.01
C LYS A 218 -16.52 6.72 -29.84
N TYR A 219 -16.76 6.26 -28.61
CA TYR A 219 -17.54 5.06 -28.32
C TYR A 219 -18.69 5.27 -27.31
N GLY A 220 -18.92 6.51 -26.86
CA GLY A 220 -19.97 6.83 -25.88
C GLY A 220 -19.76 6.09 -24.56
N LEU A 221 -20.81 5.42 -24.09
CA LEU A 221 -20.84 4.69 -22.82
C LEU A 221 -20.35 3.23 -22.92
N THR A 222 -19.63 2.85 -23.96
CA THR A 222 -19.06 1.49 -24.06
C THR A 222 -17.98 1.23 -23.03
N TYR A 223 -17.21 2.25 -22.62
CA TYR A 223 -16.11 2.16 -21.66
C TYR A 223 -16.39 3.04 -20.47
N ILE A 224 -16.73 2.44 -19.34
CA ILE A 224 -17.06 3.13 -18.09
C ILE A 224 -15.83 3.14 -17.17
N PHE A 225 -15.44 4.31 -16.72
CA PHE A 225 -14.28 4.48 -15.85
C PHE A 225 -14.71 4.77 -14.41
N HIS A 226 -14.22 3.95 -13.50
CA HIS A 226 -14.44 4.06 -12.06
C HIS A 226 -13.18 4.58 -11.39
N PHE A 227 -13.23 5.82 -10.90
CA PHE A 227 -12.16 6.40 -10.10
C PHE A 227 -12.51 6.23 -8.63
N VAL A 228 -11.72 5.41 -7.93
CA VAL A 228 -11.91 5.10 -6.52
C VAL A 228 -10.71 5.57 -5.73
N GLY A 229 -10.93 6.40 -4.73
CA GLY A 229 -9.87 6.90 -3.87
C GLY A 229 -10.16 8.27 -3.28
N ASN A 230 -9.40 8.59 -2.25
CA ASN A 230 -9.57 9.82 -1.50
C ASN A 230 -9.09 11.05 -2.29
N GLN A 231 -9.90 12.10 -2.26
CA GLN A 231 -9.58 13.44 -2.74
C GLN A 231 -9.17 14.31 -1.54
N ALA A 232 -7.99 14.02 -0.98
CA ALA A 232 -7.53 14.67 0.24
C ALA A 232 -7.28 16.18 0.03
N PRO A 233 -7.62 17.03 1.02
CA PRO A 233 -7.50 18.48 0.91
C PRO A 233 -6.09 18.99 0.63
N ASN A 234 -5.07 18.31 1.13
CA ASN A 234 -3.66 18.65 0.89
C ASN A 234 -3.21 18.48 -0.58
N PHE A 235 -4.01 17.78 -1.40
CA PHE A 235 -3.78 17.61 -2.84
C PHE A 235 -4.84 18.32 -3.70
N GLN A 236 -5.64 19.21 -3.13
CA GLN A 236 -6.75 19.88 -3.80
C GLN A 236 -6.31 20.60 -5.07
N GLN A 237 -5.17 21.26 -5.07
CA GLN A 237 -4.61 21.93 -6.26
C GLN A 237 -4.40 20.98 -7.46
N TYR A 238 -4.17 19.69 -7.20
CA TYR A 238 -4.05 18.69 -8.26
C TYR A 238 -5.41 18.20 -8.76
N TRP A 239 -6.28 17.76 -7.86
CA TRP A 239 -7.49 17.04 -8.26
C TRP A 239 -8.68 17.94 -8.59
N GLU A 240 -8.81 19.11 -7.96
CA GLU A 240 -9.97 19.97 -8.16
C GLU A 240 -10.14 20.45 -9.63
N PRO A 241 -9.09 20.91 -10.34
CA PRO A 241 -9.20 21.27 -11.74
C PRO A 241 -9.60 20.10 -12.66
N LEU A 242 -9.34 18.87 -12.25
CA LEU A 242 -9.66 17.68 -13.02
C LEU A 242 -11.13 17.28 -12.94
N MET A 243 -11.88 17.83 -11.98
CA MET A 243 -13.30 17.51 -11.76
C MET A 243 -14.23 18.29 -12.69
N SER A 244 -13.73 19.27 -13.45
CA SER A 244 -14.52 19.99 -14.43
C SER A 244 -14.74 19.18 -15.70
N ASP A 245 -15.94 19.29 -16.29
CA ASP A 245 -16.29 18.72 -17.61
C ASP A 245 -16.02 17.21 -17.74
N LEU A 246 -16.41 16.44 -16.73
CA LEU A 246 -16.34 14.99 -16.77
C LEU A 246 -17.49 14.45 -17.60
N PRO A 247 -17.22 13.67 -18.68
CA PRO A 247 -18.26 13.02 -19.46
C PRO A 247 -18.93 11.90 -18.66
N PRO A 248 -20.15 11.46 -19.07
CA PRO A 248 -20.96 10.49 -18.32
C PRO A 248 -20.33 9.10 -18.13
N ASN A 249 -19.30 8.76 -18.89
CA ASN A 249 -18.57 7.51 -18.73
C ASN A 249 -17.52 7.55 -17.60
N ILE A 250 -17.38 8.67 -16.91
CA ILE A 250 -16.44 8.84 -15.79
C ILE A 250 -17.21 8.96 -14.48
N ILE A 251 -16.96 8.04 -13.55
CA ILE A 251 -17.61 8.01 -12.25
C ILE A 251 -16.54 8.13 -11.17
N VAL A 252 -16.62 9.18 -10.37
CA VAL A 252 -15.74 9.43 -9.24
C VAL A 252 -16.45 9.00 -7.97
N HIS A 253 -15.99 7.91 -7.38
CA HIS A 253 -16.62 7.28 -6.21
C HIS A 253 -16.17 7.86 -4.88
N GLY A 254 -15.06 8.63 -4.85
CA GLY A 254 -14.39 8.99 -3.63
C GLY A 254 -13.75 7.79 -2.93
N GLU A 255 -13.53 7.91 -1.62
CA GLU A 255 -12.97 6.84 -0.83
C GLU A 255 -13.99 5.72 -0.58
N LYS A 256 -13.56 4.47 -0.74
CA LYS A 256 -14.38 3.27 -0.49
C LYS A 256 -13.60 2.26 0.36
N SER A 257 -14.31 1.57 1.24
CA SER A 257 -13.77 0.49 2.07
C SER A 257 -13.96 -0.90 1.47
N ASN A 258 -14.78 -1.03 0.43
CA ASN A 258 -15.10 -2.27 -0.29
C ASN A 258 -14.46 -2.28 -1.69
N THR A 259 -13.17 -1.98 -1.75
CA THR A 259 -12.43 -1.89 -3.04
C THR A 259 -12.39 -3.21 -3.79
N ASP A 260 -12.47 -4.32 -3.08
CA ASP A 260 -12.60 -5.67 -3.62
C ASP A 260 -13.80 -5.82 -4.57
N GLU A 261 -14.96 -5.24 -4.27
CA GLU A 261 -16.13 -5.28 -5.16
C GLU A 261 -15.83 -4.64 -6.54
N PHE A 262 -15.01 -3.59 -6.56
CA PHE A 262 -14.63 -2.94 -7.82
C PHE A 262 -13.74 -3.84 -8.67
N PHE A 263 -12.80 -4.57 -8.08
CA PHE A 263 -12.03 -5.58 -8.78
C PHE A 263 -12.91 -6.71 -9.30
N GLY A 264 -13.95 -7.10 -8.56
CA GLY A 264 -14.86 -8.19 -8.92
C GLY A 264 -15.66 -7.95 -10.20
N TYR A 265 -15.89 -6.70 -10.60
CA TYR A 265 -16.58 -6.41 -11.86
C TYR A 265 -15.72 -5.64 -12.89
N ALA A 266 -14.53 -5.17 -12.54
CA ALA A 266 -13.64 -4.50 -13.48
C ALA A 266 -13.09 -5.45 -14.54
N ASP A 267 -13.17 -5.06 -15.81
CA ASP A 267 -12.57 -5.76 -16.93
C ASP A 267 -11.07 -5.47 -17.04
N LEU A 268 -10.65 -4.29 -16.55
CA LEU A 268 -9.26 -3.84 -16.57
C LEU A 268 -9.00 -2.83 -15.45
N MET A 269 -7.87 -2.93 -14.81
CA MET A 269 -7.31 -1.88 -13.96
C MET A 269 -6.35 -1.03 -14.79
N LEU A 270 -6.64 0.27 -14.90
CA LEU A 270 -5.77 1.26 -15.51
C LEU A 270 -4.97 1.99 -14.42
N PHE A 271 -3.70 1.61 -14.26
CA PHE A 271 -2.83 2.14 -13.22
C PHE A 271 -1.82 3.11 -13.83
N THR A 272 -2.11 4.40 -13.71
CA THR A 272 -1.38 5.48 -14.38
C THR A 272 -0.27 6.11 -13.53
N SER A 273 0.04 5.54 -12.38
CA SER A 273 1.09 6.06 -11.48
C SER A 273 2.43 6.16 -12.19
N THR A 274 3.11 7.27 -11.98
CA THR A 274 4.47 7.53 -12.49
C THR A 274 5.52 7.39 -11.38
N TRP A 275 5.08 7.17 -10.15
CA TRP A 275 5.91 7.02 -8.97
C TRP A 275 5.29 6.04 -7.98
N GLU A 276 5.99 4.96 -7.66
CA GLU A 276 5.56 3.91 -6.73
C GLU A 276 6.76 3.22 -6.10
N CYS A 277 6.59 2.77 -4.86
CA CYS A 277 7.55 1.92 -4.18
C CYS A 277 7.16 0.43 -4.33
N ASN A 278 6.03 0.07 -3.76
CA ASN A 278 5.43 -1.26 -3.90
C ASN A 278 3.90 -1.10 -3.96
N PRO A 279 3.32 -1.01 -5.17
CA PRO A 279 1.90 -0.68 -5.33
C PRO A 279 1.00 -1.84 -4.93
N ILE A 280 0.41 -1.75 -3.77
CA ILE A 280 -0.52 -2.74 -3.20
C ILE A 280 -1.64 -3.09 -4.18
N VAL A 281 -2.18 -2.08 -4.85
CA VAL A 281 -3.32 -2.23 -5.77
C VAL A 281 -3.03 -3.15 -6.96
N LEU A 282 -1.76 -3.27 -7.40
CA LEU A 282 -1.39 -4.23 -8.43
C LEU A 282 -1.48 -5.67 -7.90
N LYS A 283 -1.08 -5.91 -6.66
CA LYS A 283 -1.22 -7.22 -6.01
C LYS A 283 -2.69 -7.57 -5.78
N GLU A 284 -3.51 -6.59 -5.41
CA GLU A 284 -4.96 -6.76 -5.27
C GLU A 284 -5.60 -7.10 -6.63
N ALA A 285 -5.21 -6.41 -7.71
CA ALA A 285 -5.69 -6.71 -9.06
C ALA A 285 -5.29 -8.14 -9.50
N ILE A 286 -4.04 -8.54 -9.29
CA ILE A 286 -3.55 -9.89 -9.59
C ILE A 286 -4.32 -10.94 -8.76
N SER A 287 -4.52 -10.69 -7.47
CA SER A 287 -5.27 -11.58 -6.57
C SER A 287 -6.72 -11.78 -7.03
N ASN A 288 -7.30 -10.79 -7.69
CA ASN A 288 -8.67 -10.85 -8.24
C ASN A 288 -8.73 -11.23 -9.72
N ASN A 289 -7.61 -11.59 -10.35
CA ASN A 289 -7.51 -11.84 -11.79
C ASN A 289 -7.98 -10.65 -12.67
N THR A 290 -7.89 -9.43 -12.15
CA THR A 290 -8.22 -8.22 -12.91
C THR A 290 -7.02 -7.82 -13.76
N LYS A 291 -7.24 -7.68 -15.07
CA LYS A 291 -6.21 -7.27 -16.02
C LYS A 291 -5.61 -5.92 -15.65
N ILE A 292 -4.30 -5.76 -15.85
CA ILE A 292 -3.58 -4.55 -15.50
C ILE A 292 -2.94 -3.91 -16.72
N MET A 293 -3.17 -2.61 -16.86
CA MET A 293 -2.45 -1.75 -17.78
C MET A 293 -1.77 -0.64 -16.97
N ALA A 294 -0.44 -0.56 -17.00
CA ALA A 294 0.34 0.31 -16.11
C ALA A 294 1.62 0.81 -16.77
N PHE A 295 2.18 1.91 -16.28
CA PHE A 295 3.56 2.28 -16.64
C PHE A 295 4.54 1.24 -16.09
N ASN A 296 5.55 0.92 -16.89
CA ASN A 296 6.66 0.08 -16.44
C ASN A 296 7.64 0.95 -15.65
N LEU A 297 7.65 0.79 -14.33
CA LEU A 297 8.53 1.53 -13.42
C LEU A 297 9.68 0.60 -12.99
N ASP A 298 10.92 1.06 -13.16
CA ASP A 298 12.12 0.25 -12.92
C ASP A 298 12.26 -0.26 -11.45
N HIS A 299 11.62 0.45 -10.50
CA HIS A 299 11.73 0.06 -9.08
C HIS A 299 10.89 -1.16 -8.70
N TYR A 300 9.96 -1.59 -9.54
CA TYR A 300 9.26 -2.88 -9.31
C TYR A 300 10.19 -4.08 -9.48
N GLY A 301 11.33 -3.88 -10.17
CA GLY A 301 12.15 -4.98 -10.64
C GLY A 301 11.39 -5.82 -11.67
N ASP A 302 11.74 -7.10 -11.74
CA ASP A 302 11.07 -8.05 -12.65
C ASP A 302 9.75 -8.61 -12.09
N GLU A 303 9.30 -8.17 -10.93
CA GLU A 303 8.15 -8.73 -10.21
C GLU A 303 6.86 -8.73 -11.05
N TYR A 304 6.65 -7.68 -11.84
CA TYR A 304 5.45 -7.53 -12.69
C TYR A 304 5.72 -7.80 -14.18
N LYS A 305 6.90 -8.29 -14.52
CA LYS A 305 7.26 -8.57 -15.92
C LYS A 305 6.35 -9.65 -16.51
N GLY A 306 5.69 -9.31 -17.61
CA GLY A 306 4.72 -10.18 -18.26
C GLY A 306 3.33 -10.25 -17.58
N LEU A 307 3.16 -9.61 -16.42
CA LEU A 307 1.88 -9.54 -15.72
C LEU A 307 1.08 -8.27 -16.05
N ILE A 308 1.73 -7.24 -16.57
CA ILE A 308 1.11 -5.96 -16.93
C ILE A 308 1.25 -5.67 -18.43
N THR A 309 0.25 -5.01 -19.02
CA THR A 309 0.38 -4.36 -20.33
C THR A 309 1.00 -2.98 -20.13
N PRO A 310 2.19 -2.70 -20.71
CA PRO A 310 2.87 -1.43 -20.45
C PRO A 310 2.20 -0.26 -21.17
N LEU A 311 1.91 0.81 -20.41
CA LEU A 311 1.59 2.14 -20.93
C LEU A 311 2.83 2.79 -21.54
N THR A 312 2.63 3.58 -22.60
CA THR A 312 3.69 4.30 -23.31
C THR A 312 3.69 5.81 -23.01
N GLY A 313 2.56 6.34 -22.55
CA GLY A 313 2.32 7.77 -22.43
C GLY A 313 1.85 8.43 -23.72
N ASP A 314 1.80 7.70 -24.85
CA ASP A 314 1.14 8.15 -26.07
C ASP A 314 -0.33 7.73 -26.06
N LEU A 315 -1.22 8.72 -26.04
CA LEU A 315 -2.65 8.52 -25.86
C LEU A 315 -3.26 7.57 -26.90
N ASN A 316 -2.90 7.72 -28.19
CA ASN A 316 -3.49 6.90 -29.25
C ASN A 316 -3.01 5.45 -29.19
N THR A 317 -1.73 5.26 -28.92
CA THR A 317 -1.13 3.94 -28.71
C THR A 317 -1.76 3.22 -27.52
N ASP A 318 -1.90 3.91 -26.39
CA ASP A 318 -2.41 3.33 -25.16
C ASP A 318 -3.92 3.04 -25.23
N VAL A 319 -4.69 3.92 -25.87
CA VAL A 319 -6.11 3.65 -26.19
C VAL A 319 -6.23 2.43 -27.10
N GLY A 320 -5.39 2.31 -28.13
CA GLY A 320 -5.37 1.14 -29.01
C GLY A 320 -5.04 -0.16 -28.29
N LYS A 321 -4.08 -0.13 -27.35
CA LYS A 321 -3.75 -1.27 -26.47
C LYS A 321 -4.93 -1.63 -25.57
N LEU A 322 -5.55 -0.65 -24.91
CA LEU A 322 -6.69 -0.85 -24.01
C LEU A 322 -7.84 -1.57 -24.73
N ILE A 323 -8.24 -1.06 -25.91
CA ILE A 323 -9.33 -1.65 -26.69
C ILE A 323 -9.02 -3.09 -27.08
N ARG A 324 -7.80 -3.39 -27.52
CA ARG A 324 -7.40 -4.74 -27.89
C ARG A 324 -7.37 -5.67 -26.70
N ASP A 325 -6.76 -5.22 -25.59
CA ASP A 325 -6.43 -6.09 -24.47
C ASP A 325 -7.64 -6.34 -23.56
N ILE A 326 -8.61 -5.42 -23.51
CA ILE A 326 -9.79 -5.57 -22.65
C ILE A 326 -10.63 -6.82 -22.99
N HIS A 327 -10.59 -7.25 -24.25
CA HIS A 327 -11.31 -8.43 -24.73
C HIS A 327 -10.58 -9.76 -24.50
N SER A 328 -9.30 -9.73 -24.17
CA SER A 328 -8.50 -10.94 -24.00
C SER A 328 -8.68 -11.49 -22.59
N PRO A 329 -8.79 -12.80 -22.37
CA PRO A 329 -8.76 -13.36 -21.02
C PRO A 329 -7.41 -13.12 -20.37
N VAL A 330 -7.39 -12.96 -19.06
CA VAL A 330 -6.15 -12.96 -18.29
C VAL A 330 -6.19 -14.10 -17.27
N VAL A 331 -5.07 -14.82 -17.20
CA VAL A 331 -4.79 -15.75 -16.10
C VAL A 331 -3.37 -15.46 -15.66
N TYR A 332 -3.22 -15.02 -14.43
CA TYR A 332 -1.89 -14.75 -13.88
C TYR A 332 -1.23 -16.04 -13.41
N SER A 333 0.02 -16.29 -13.87
CA SER A 333 0.91 -17.20 -13.15
C SER A 333 1.47 -16.44 -11.96
N VAL A 334 1.11 -16.89 -10.77
CA VAL A 334 1.47 -16.24 -9.51
C VAL A 334 2.64 -16.91 -8.80
N ASP A 335 3.27 -17.89 -9.44
CA ASP A 335 4.32 -18.73 -8.85
C ASP A 335 5.54 -17.93 -8.36
N ASN A 336 5.79 -16.76 -8.92
CA ASN A 336 6.89 -15.87 -8.55
C ASN A 336 6.48 -14.76 -7.58
N LEU A 337 5.20 -14.72 -7.16
CA LEU A 337 4.70 -13.70 -6.25
C LEU A 337 4.59 -14.27 -4.83
N GLU A 338 4.96 -13.46 -3.85
CA GLU A 338 4.91 -13.84 -2.45
C GLU A 338 3.46 -14.03 -1.98
N GLY A 339 3.13 -15.22 -1.48
CA GLY A 339 1.84 -15.51 -0.87
C GLY A 339 1.75 -15.00 0.57
N ILE A 340 0.53 -14.82 1.09
CA ILE A 340 0.30 -14.27 2.43
C ILE A 340 0.95 -15.08 3.57
N LYS A 341 1.00 -16.40 3.45
CA LYS A 341 1.65 -17.27 4.43
C LYS A 341 3.17 -17.09 4.41
N GLU A 342 3.76 -17.08 3.22
CA GLU A 342 5.19 -16.87 3.03
C GLU A 342 5.62 -15.49 3.56
N PHE A 343 4.84 -14.47 3.25
CA PHE A 343 5.01 -13.12 3.79
C PHE A 343 5.08 -13.10 5.33
N ALA A 344 4.17 -13.80 6.01
CA ALA A 344 4.19 -13.89 7.47
C ALA A 344 5.44 -14.61 7.99
N LEU A 345 5.80 -15.74 7.37
CA LEU A 345 6.95 -16.54 7.79
C LEU A 345 8.28 -15.82 7.53
N LYS A 346 8.42 -15.05 6.44
CA LYS A 346 9.61 -14.22 6.18
C LYS A 346 9.81 -13.19 7.28
N HIS A 347 8.74 -12.53 7.73
CA HIS A 347 8.84 -11.61 8.88
C HIS A 347 9.33 -12.34 10.14
N GLU A 348 8.70 -13.48 10.46
CA GLU A 348 9.09 -14.25 11.66
C GLU A 348 10.54 -14.70 11.60
N MET A 349 11.00 -15.18 10.44
CA MET A 349 12.40 -15.58 10.23
C MET A 349 13.36 -14.38 10.39
N PHE A 350 13.05 -13.25 9.81
CA PHE A 350 13.88 -12.05 9.91
C PHE A 350 13.96 -11.54 11.35
N TYR A 351 12.84 -11.54 12.08
CA TYR A 351 12.83 -11.17 13.51
C TYR A 351 13.67 -12.11 14.35
N LYS A 352 13.54 -13.44 14.13
CA LYS A 352 14.34 -14.44 14.85
C LYS A 352 15.83 -14.34 14.54
N GLN A 353 16.20 -14.05 13.30
CA GLN A 353 17.59 -13.80 12.92
C GLN A 353 18.17 -12.67 13.74
N LEU A 354 17.54 -11.51 13.78
CA LEU A 354 18.03 -10.34 14.51
C LEU A 354 18.13 -10.54 16.03
N ILE A 355 17.20 -11.29 16.63
CA ILE A 355 17.24 -11.59 18.07
C ILE A 355 18.43 -12.51 18.42
N ASN A 356 18.85 -13.39 17.52
CA ASN A 356 19.92 -14.35 17.73
C ASN A 356 21.32 -13.77 17.42
N GLU A 357 21.40 -12.61 16.78
CA GLU A 357 22.61 -11.82 16.54
C GLU A 357 22.92 -10.91 17.75
#